data_ceb728037e3e1a9ed526e31e6d1b679c
#
_entry.id   ceb728037e3e1a9ed526e31e6d1b679c
#
_cell.length_a   1.000
_cell.length_b   1.000
_cell.length_c   1.000
_cell.angle_alpha   90.00
_cell.angle_beta   90.00
_cell.angle_gamma   90.00
#
_symmetry.space_group_name_H-M   'P 1'
#
loop_
_entity.id
_entity.type
_entity.pdbx_description
1 polymer ?
#
loop_
_entity_poly.entity_id
_entity_poly.type
_entity_poly.pdbx_seq_one_letter_code
_entity_poly.pdbx_strand_id
1 'polypeptide(L)'
;MKYVLMNPKANNGLGEQDAREWAKCLNEEVTYVNVLETKDMKGFVAGLNPEDEIIVAGGDGTLNHFANDIADLDVKNPMFYVKSGSGNDFYRDNKEYCNELGLIPLNRFLQNLPIIHVNGISRRFINGIGYGLDGETCRAGEELRESSSDKAINYTNIAIKLLLGGYKLKHATVTVDGETCEYDHVWLASTMKGRYYGGGLMVAPNQDRFDEENRVSIVALYKKSRLGTLLRFPTLNKGEHIKYNDWVTTKVGKKVEIKFDQPCALQIDGEVVLNVTSYTVEVPEK
;
A
#
# COMPACT_ATOMS: atom_id res chain seq x y z
N MET A 1 6.56 -24.98 14.94
CA MET A 1 5.49 -25.33 13.95
C MET A 1 5.43 -24.24 12.87
N LYS A 2 4.74 -24.50 11.72
CA LYS A 2 4.51 -23.45 10.69
C LYS A 2 3.03 -23.12 10.60
N TYR A 3 2.71 -21.85 10.71
CA TYR A 3 1.35 -21.34 10.64
C TYR A 3 1.19 -20.55 9.34
N VAL A 4 0.29 -20.99 8.46
CA VAL A 4 -0.04 -20.32 7.21
C VAL A 4 -1.32 -19.50 7.42
N LEU A 5 -1.14 -18.18 7.58
CA LEU A 5 -2.22 -17.21 7.73
C LEU A 5 -2.76 -16.90 6.35
N MET A 6 -3.95 -17.38 6.04
CA MET A 6 -4.57 -17.25 4.73
C MET A 6 -5.82 -16.38 4.77
N ASN A 7 -6.03 -15.62 3.71
CA ASN A 7 -7.25 -14.86 3.50
C ASN A 7 -8.06 -15.54 2.37
N PRO A 8 -9.14 -16.28 2.67
CA PRO A 8 -9.94 -16.95 1.66
C PRO A 8 -10.52 -16.04 0.57
N LYS A 9 -10.76 -14.75 0.89
CA LYS A 9 -11.26 -13.74 -0.06
C LYS A 9 -10.17 -13.15 -0.97
N ALA A 10 -8.88 -13.40 -0.69
CA ALA A 10 -7.82 -12.94 -1.57
C ALA A 10 -7.94 -13.58 -2.96
N ASN A 11 -7.33 -12.95 -3.97
CA ASN A 11 -7.34 -13.43 -5.36
C ASN A 11 -8.74 -13.84 -5.87
N ASN A 12 -9.73 -12.96 -5.69
CA ASN A 12 -11.13 -13.22 -6.12
C ASN A 12 -11.75 -14.49 -5.50
N GLY A 13 -11.42 -14.80 -4.25
CA GLY A 13 -11.94 -15.97 -3.53
C GLY A 13 -11.10 -17.25 -3.66
N LEU A 14 -9.95 -17.18 -4.32
CA LEU A 14 -9.04 -18.32 -4.49
C LEU A 14 -7.91 -18.35 -3.44
N GLY A 15 -7.88 -17.42 -2.50
CA GLY A 15 -6.77 -17.24 -1.57
C GLY A 15 -6.45 -18.46 -0.71
N GLU A 16 -7.46 -19.22 -0.26
CA GLU A 16 -7.23 -20.46 0.47
C GLU A 16 -6.63 -21.53 -0.45
N GLN A 17 -7.17 -21.68 -1.66
CA GLN A 17 -6.65 -22.65 -2.63
C GLN A 17 -5.20 -22.35 -2.98
N ASP A 18 -4.87 -21.09 -3.25
CA ASP A 18 -3.50 -20.65 -3.55
C ASP A 18 -2.54 -20.94 -2.40
N ALA A 19 -2.95 -20.64 -1.16
CA ALA A 19 -2.14 -20.89 0.03
C ALA A 19 -1.87 -22.38 0.23
N ARG A 20 -2.91 -23.23 0.06
CA ARG A 20 -2.79 -24.69 0.18
C ARG A 20 -1.94 -25.28 -0.94
N GLU A 21 -2.08 -24.80 -2.18
CA GLU A 21 -1.26 -25.27 -3.30
C GLU A 21 0.21 -24.91 -3.11
N TRP A 22 0.47 -23.65 -2.71
CA TRP A 22 1.83 -23.24 -2.38
C TRP A 22 2.43 -24.06 -1.23
N ALA A 23 1.69 -24.33 -0.16
CA ALA A 23 2.19 -25.04 1.02
C ALA A 23 2.65 -26.48 0.72
N LYS A 24 2.19 -27.09 -0.39
CA LYS A 24 2.68 -28.40 -0.83
C LYS A 24 4.18 -28.44 -1.09
N CYS A 25 4.79 -27.29 -1.46
CA CYS A 25 6.23 -27.21 -1.69
C CYS A 25 7.08 -27.32 -0.42
N LEU A 26 6.46 -27.14 0.76
CA LEU A 26 7.16 -27.22 2.05
C LEU A 26 7.52 -28.66 2.44
N ASN A 27 6.82 -29.67 1.89
CA ASN A 27 6.98 -31.09 2.23
C ASN A 27 6.92 -31.41 3.74
N GLU A 28 6.17 -30.60 4.49
CA GLU A 28 6.00 -30.73 5.94
C GLU A 28 4.57 -30.34 6.34
N GLU A 29 4.16 -30.74 7.53
CA GLU A 29 2.83 -30.40 8.06
C GLU A 29 2.78 -28.93 8.47
N VAL A 30 1.69 -28.25 8.08
CA VAL A 30 1.43 -26.84 8.40
C VAL A 30 0.04 -26.68 9.03
N THR A 31 -0.08 -25.69 9.90
CA THR A 31 -1.39 -25.28 10.46
C THR A 31 -1.92 -24.09 9.67
N TYR A 32 -3.12 -24.26 9.09
CA TYR A 32 -3.78 -23.15 8.38
C TYR A 32 -4.63 -22.31 9.34
N VAL A 33 -4.49 -21.00 9.24
CA VAL A 33 -5.21 -20.02 10.04
C VAL A 33 -5.97 -19.07 9.11
N ASN A 34 -7.30 -19.05 9.22
CA ASN A 34 -8.13 -18.13 8.46
C ASN A 34 -8.13 -16.74 9.15
N VAL A 35 -7.50 -15.75 8.52
CA VAL A 35 -7.39 -14.40 9.09
C VAL A 35 -8.74 -13.69 9.27
N LEU A 36 -9.78 -14.08 8.51
CA LEU A 36 -11.12 -13.49 8.64
C LEU A 36 -11.92 -14.03 9.82
N GLU A 37 -11.54 -15.21 10.33
CA GLU A 37 -12.18 -15.87 11.48
C GLU A 37 -11.40 -15.63 12.78
N THR A 38 -10.13 -15.24 12.69
CA THR A 38 -9.26 -14.97 13.82
C THR A 38 -9.54 -13.58 14.39
N LYS A 39 -10.41 -13.50 15.41
CA LYS A 39 -10.85 -12.22 15.99
C LYS A 39 -9.75 -11.48 16.77
N ASP A 40 -8.79 -12.21 17.31
CA ASP A 40 -7.65 -11.67 18.08
C ASP A 40 -6.34 -12.21 17.49
N MET A 41 -5.91 -11.62 16.38
CA MET A 41 -4.63 -11.97 15.74
C MET A 41 -3.44 -11.65 16.65
N LYS A 42 -3.53 -10.55 17.41
CA LYS A 42 -2.51 -10.14 18.38
C LYS A 42 -2.32 -11.21 19.46
N GLY A 43 -3.41 -11.66 20.08
CA GLY A 43 -3.38 -12.73 21.10
C GLY A 43 -2.93 -14.06 20.52
N PHE A 44 -3.34 -14.40 19.29
CA PHE A 44 -2.87 -15.58 18.57
C PHE A 44 -1.34 -15.58 18.41
N VAL A 45 -0.77 -14.51 17.86
CA VAL A 45 0.68 -14.40 17.64
C VAL A 45 1.45 -14.39 18.95
N ALA A 46 0.96 -13.69 19.98
CA ALA A 46 1.58 -13.64 21.30
C ALA A 46 1.59 -14.99 22.02
N GLY A 47 0.70 -15.91 21.66
CA GLY A 47 0.61 -17.26 22.22
C GLY A 47 1.50 -18.30 21.53
N LEU A 48 2.18 -17.96 20.45
CA LEU A 48 3.06 -18.88 19.72
C LEU A 48 4.41 -19.05 20.45
N ASN A 49 5.04 -20.23 20.25
CA ASN A 49 6.42 -20.42 20.71
C ASN A 49 7.36 -19.58 19.81
N PRO A 50 8.47 -19.04 20.34
CA PRO A 50 9.38 -18.18 19.56
C PRO A 50 9.99 -18.83 18.31
N GLU A 51 10.07 -20.17 18.27
CA GLU A 51 10.55 -20.95 17.13
C GLU A 51 9.48 -21.24 16.07
N ASP A 52 8.21 -20.95 16.37
CA ASP A 52 7.12 -21.12 15.39
C ASP A 52 7.24 -20.11 14.26
N GLU A 53 7.03 -20.57 13.03
CA GLU A 53 7.10 -19.72 11.84
C GLU A 53 5.71 -19.24 11.43
N ILE A 54 5.62 -17.95 11.09
CA ILE A 54 4.38 -17.31 10.63
C ILE A 54 4.53 -16.99 9.14
N ILE A 55 3.64 -17.53 8.31
CA ILE A 55 3.65 -17.30 6.86
C ILE A 55 2.35 -16.61 6.46
N VAL A 56 2.43 -15.34 6.09
CA VAL A 56 1.27 -14.56 5.63
C VAL A 56 1.05 -14.82 4.15
N ALA A 57 -0.02 -15.56 3.83
CA ALA A 57 -0.42 -15.87 2.46
C ALA A 57 -1.61 -14.98 2.05
N GLY A 58 -1.34 -13.98 1.22
CA GLY A 58 -2.37 -13.01 0.81
C GLY A 58 -1.86 -11.94 -0.15
N GLY A 59 -2.66 -10.92 -0.34
CA GLY A 59 -2.31 -9.70 -1.06
C GLY A 59 -1.82 -8.60 -0.10
N ASP A 60 -1.58 -7.39 -0.65
CA ASP A 60 -1.10 -6.22 0.11
C ASP A 60 -2.02 -5.87 1.29
N GLY A 61 -3.34 -5.91 1.11
CA GLY A 61 -4.31 -5.66 2.18
C GLY A 61 -4.19 -6.66 3.34
N THR A 62 -4.06 -7.97 3.04
CA THR A 62 -3.88 -9.01 4.09
C THR A 62 -2.59 -8.75 4.88
N LEU A 63 -1.50 -8.40 4.19
CA LEU A 63 -0.23 -8.07 4.82
C LEU A 63 -0.34 -6.79 5.67
N ASN A 64 -1.04 -5.75 5.18
CA ASN A 64 -1.24 -4.51 5.93
C ASN A 64 -2.07 -4.74 7.21
N HIS A 65 -3.18 -5.51 7.13
CA HIS A 65 -3.95 -5.85 8.32
C HIS A 65 -3.10 -6.59 9.34
N PHE A 66 -2.41 -7.66 8.92
CA PHE A 66 -1.51 -8.41 9.81
C PHE A 66 -0.48 -7.50 10.48
N ALA A 67 0.18 -6.61 9.72
CA ALA A 67 1.17 -5.69 10.26
C ALA A 67 0.59 -4.72 11.30
N ASN A 68 -0.66 -4.27 11.12
CA ASN A 68 -1.34 -3.42 12.09
C ASN A 68 -1.79 -4.19 13.33
N ASP A 69 -2.27 -5.44 13.17
CA ASP A 69 -2.70 -6.28 14.28
C ASP A 69 -1.56 -6.59 15.25
N ILE A 70 -0.35 -6.82 14.75
CA ILE A 70 0.83 -7.14 15.55
C ILE A 70 1.70 -5.94 15.92
N ALA A 71 1.28 -4.74 15.54
CA ALA A 71 2.10 -3.53 15.55
C ALA A 71 2.74 -3.18 16.91
N ASP A 72 2.09 -3.56 18.00
CA ASP A 72 2.53 -3.29 19.38
C ASP A 72 3.19 -4.51 20.05
N LEU A 73 3.43 -5.58 19.28
CA LEU A 73 4.12 -6.77 19.76
C LEU A 73 5.60 -6.75 19.38
N ASP A 74 6.44 -7.19 20.30
CA ASP A 74 7.83 -7.54 20.00
C ASP A 74 7.89 -9.00 19.49
N VAL A 75 7.47 -9.21 18.25
CA VAL A 75 7.38 -10.53 17.63
C VAL A 75 8.79 -11.06 17.32
N LYS A 76 9.15 -12.16 17.99
CA LYS A 76 10.45 -12.85 17.80
C LYS A 76 10.38 -13.96 16.77
N ASN A 77 9.18 -14.42 16.45
CA ASN A 77 8.93 -15.48 15.49
C ASN A 77 9.49 -15.12 14.10
N PRO A 78 10.07 -16.06 13.36
CA PRO A 78 10.34 -15.88 11.95
C PRO A 78 9.03 -15.64 11.20
N MET A 79 8.94 -14.51 10.51
CA MET A 79 7.77 -14.13 9.72
C MET A 79 8.12 -14.08 8.25
N PHE A 80 7.22 -14.59 7.41
CA PHE A 80 7.38 -14.64 5.96
C PHE A 80 6.11 -14.20 5.25
N TYR A 81 6.27 -13.72 4.04
CA TYR A 81 5.17 -13.41 3.13
C TYR A 81 5.25 -14.24 1.88
N VAL A 82 4.11 -14.77 1.45
CA VAL A 82 3.91 -15.39 0.13
C VAL A 82 2.74 -14.73 -0.58
N LYS A 83 2.94 -14.39 -1.85
CA LYS A 83 1.91 -13.72 -2.62
C LYS A 83 0.74 -14.66 -2.93
N SER A 84 -0.46 -14.21 -2.62
CA SER A 84 -1.72 -14.83 -3.00
C SER A 84 -2.79 -13.75 -3.22
N GLY A 85 -2.53 -12.83 -4.15
CA GLY A 85 -3.40 -11.70 -4.42
C GLY A 85 -3.22 -11.15 -5.83
N SER A 86 -4.07 -10.24 -6.26
CA SER A 86 -4.04 -9.65 -7.60
C SER A 86 -3.07 -8.47 -7.73
N GLY A 87 -2.91 -7.63 -6.71
CA GLY A 87 -2.06 -6.44 -6.74
C GLY A 87 -0.59 -6.76 -6.52
N ASN A 88 -0.27 -7.34 -5.37
CA ASN A 88 1.07 -7.79 -4.98
C ASN A 88 2.18 -6.75 -5.15
N ASP A 89 1.91 -5.49 -4.81
CA ASP A 89 2.87 -4.39 -4.94
C ASP A 89 4.05 -4.56 -3.98
N PHE A 90 3.79 -5.04 -2.76
CA PHE A 90 4.85 -5.40 -1.82
C PHE A 90 5.76 -6.50 -2.37
N TYR A 91 5.19 -7.56 -2.96
CA TYR A 91 5.98 -8.64 -3.57
C TYR A 91 6.81 -8.13 -4.75
N ARG A 92 6.19 -7.33 -5.63
CA ARG A 92 6.87 -6.75 -6.80
C ARG A 92 8.06 -5.89 -6.40
N ASP A 93 7.90 -5.12 -5.33
CA ASP A 93 8.91 -4.22 -4.79
C ASP A 93 10.10 -4.97 -4.17
N ASN A 94 9.86 -6.16 -3.62
CA ASN A 94 10.79 -6.87 -2.75
C ASN A 94 11.12 -8.29 -3.24
N LYS A 95 10.82 -8.62 -4.51
CA LYS A 95 11.05 -9.96 -5.07
C LYS A 95 12.52 -10.42 -5.03
N GLU A 96 13.46 -9.49 -4.94
CA GLU A 96 14.88 -9.77 -4.80
C GLU A 96 15.24 -10.42 -3.45
N TYR A 97 14.40 -10.26 -2.43
CA TYR A 97 14.55 -10.90 -1.11
C TYR A 97 13.84 -12.26 -1.03
N CYS A 98 13.24 -12.70 -2.13
CA CYS A 98 12.50 -13.95 -2.19
C CYS A 98 13.46 -15.14 -2.17
N ASN A 99 13.20 -16.11 -1.31
CA ASN A 99 13.93 -17.38 -1.32
C ASN A 99 13.42 -18.33 -2.42
N GLU A 100 14.00 -19.53 -2.52
CA GLU A 100 13.63 -20.55 -3.51
C GLU A 100 12.16 -21.03 -3.38
N LEU A 101 11.56 -20.91 -2.20
CA LEU A 101 10.16 -21.24 -1.94
C LEU A 101 9.19 -20.10 -2.24
N GLY A 102 9.68 -18.97 -2.74
CA GLY A 102 8.85 -17.80 -3.03
C GLY A 102 8.50 -16.96 -1.79
N LEU A 103 9.19 -17.17 -0.66
CA LEU A 103 8.96 -16.47 0.60
C LEU A 103 9.84 -15.23 0.73
N ILE A 104 9.24 -14.10 1.15
CA ILE A 104 9.95 -12.89 1.54
C ILE A 104 9.99 -12.83 3.08
N PRO A 105 11.18 -12.76 3.73
CA PRO A 105 11.29 -12.57 5.18
C PRO A 105 10.69 -11.22 5.60
N LEU A 106 9.73 -11.22 6.56
CA LEU A 106 8.98 -10.01 6.93
C LEU A 106 9.56 -9.23 8.10
N ASN A 107 10.28 -9.87 9.02
CA ASN A 107 10.67 -9.26 10.30
C ASN A 107 11.28 -7.85 10.14
N ARG A 108 12.19 -7.68 9.17
CA ARG A 108 12.81 -6.38 8.90
C ARG A 108 11.86 -5.37 8.26
N PHE A 109 10.92 -5.84 7.42
CA PHE A 109 9.99 -4.96 6.69
C PHE A 109 8.89 -4.39 7.57
N LEU A 110 8.53 -5.08 8.64
CA LEU A 110 7.45 -4.66 9.54
C LEU A 110 7.95 -3.79 10.71
N GLN A 111 9.26 -3.59 10.84
CA GLN A 111 9.83 -2.71 11.85
C GLN A 111 9.65 -1.24 11.45
N ASN A 112 9.28 -0.41 12.42
CA ASN A 112 9.23 1.05 12.30
C ASN A 112 8.43 1.55 11.06
N LEU A 113 7.33 0.86 10.73
CA LEU A 113 6.45 1.30 9.65
C LEU A 113 5.90 2.71 9.93
N PRO A 114 5.80 3.56 8.90
CA PRO A 114 5.23 4.89 9.04
C PRO A 114 3.75 4.81 9.43
N ILE A 115 3.30 5.81 10.18
CA ILE A 115 1.93 5.92 10.69
C ILE A 115 1.26 7.10 10.02
N ILE A 116 0.09 6.86 9.43
CA ILE A 116 -0.82 7.91 8.97
C ILE A 116 -1.85 8.23 10.05
N HIS A 117 -2.16 9.53 10.18
CA HIS A 117 -3.29 10.05 10.97
C HIS A 117 -4.24 10.79 10.03
N VAL A 118 -5.47 10.31 9.92
CA VAL A 118 -6.49 10.85 9.03
C VAL A 118 -7.89 10.63 9.60
N ASN A 119 -8.74 11.66 9.65
CA ASN A 119 -10.13 11.57 10.09
C ASN A 119 -10.32 10.82 11.44
N GLY A 120 -9.38 11.00 12.38
CA GLY A 120 -9.40 10.32 13.69
C GLY A 120 -8.90 8.86 13.66
N ILE A 121 -8.47 8.36 12.53
CA ILE A 121 -7.85 7.03 12.36
C ILE A 121 -6.34 7.19 12.42
N SER A 122 -5.67 6.26 13.09
CA SER A 122 -4.21 6.10 13.08
C SER A 122 -3.87 4.67 12.71
N ARG A 123 -3.08 4.49 11.65
CA ARG A 123 -2.66 3.14 11.21
C ARG A 123 -1.34 3.16 10.47
N ARG A 124 -0.65 2.04 10.47
CA ARG A 124 0.57 1.83 9.71
C ARG A 124 0.27 1.50 8.25
N PHE A 125 1.18 1.91 7.35
CA PHE A 125 1.12 1.51 5.94
C PHE A 125 2.44 0.90 5.49
N ILE A 126 2.35 -0.03 4.53
CA ILE A 126 3.47 -0.83 4.05
C ILE A 126 3.97 -0.31 2.70
N ASN A 127 3.08 -0.03 1.77
CA ASN A 127 3.42 0.43 0.42
C ASN A 127 3.26 1.93 0.30
N GLY A 128 2.06 2.45 0.53
CA GLY A 128 1.86 3.88 0.40
C GLY A 128 0.42 4.35 0.54
N ILE A 129 0.32 5.68 0.53
CA ILE A 129 -0.92 6.44 0.59
C ILE A 129 -1.10 7.13 -0.76
N GLY A 130 -2.25 6.98 -1.38
CA GLY A 130 -2.65 7.71 -2.57
C GLY A 130 -3.77 8.71 -2.24
N TYR A 131 -3.53 9.99 -2.51
CA TYR A 131 -4.49 11.05 -2.22
C TYR A 131 -4.81 11.85 -3.50
N GLY A 132 -6.09 12.05 -3.77
CA GLY A 132 -6.60 12.65 -4.98
C GLY A 132 -7.08 11.64 -6.02
N LEU A 133 -6.58 11.70 -7.26
CA LEU A 133 -6.99 10.82 -8.35
C LEU A 133 -6.91 9.32 -7.98
N ASP A 134 -5.89 8.94 -7.25
CA ASP A 134 -5.69 7.56 -6.84
C ASP A 134 -6.74 7.10 -5.81
N GLY A 135 -6.96 7.89 -4.76
CA GLY A 135 -8.03 7.62 -3.78
C GLY A 135 -9.41 7.55 -4.44
N GLU A 136 -9.71 8.47 -5.37
CA GLU A 136 -10.96 8.47 -6.13
C GLU A 136 -11.07 7.24 -7.07
N THR A 137 -9.95 6.77 -7.59
CA THR A 137 -9.90 5.54 -8.41
C THR A 137 -10.24 4.31 -7.56
N CYS A 138 -9.67 4.22 -6.35
CA CYS A 138 -9.99 3.14 -5.41
C CYS A 138 -11.45 3.19 -4.97
N ARG A 139 -11.97 4.37 -4.62
CA ARG A 139 -13.38 4.58 -4.27
C ARG A 139 -14.33 4.09 -5.37
N ALA A 140 -14.10 4.54 -6.60
CA ALA A 140 -14.92 4.12 -7.74
C ALA A 140 -14.81 2.61 -8.03
N GLY A 141 -13.64 2.01 -7.74
CA GLY A 141 -13.45 0.57 -7.81
C GLY A 141 -14.26 -0.20 -6.77
N GLU A 142 -14.30 0.30 -5.51
CA GLU A 142 -15.13 -0.30 -4.45
C GLU A 142 -16.62 -0.23 -4.77
N GLU A 143 -17.12 0.93 -5.23
CA GLU A 143 -18.53 1.09 -5.66
C GLU A 143 -18.91 0.12 -6.78
N LEU A 144 -18.01 -0.11 -7.75
CA LEU A 144 -18.24 -1.11 -8.80
C LEU A 144 -18.23 -2.53 -8.25
N ARG A 145 -17.42 -2.86 -7.27
CA ARG A 145 -17.38 -4.18 -6.63
C ARG A 145 -18.66 -4.46 -5.86
N GLU A 146 -19.19 -3.48 -5.15
CA GLU A 146 -20.45 -3.59 -4.43
C GLU A 146 -21.65 -3.77 -5.39
N SER A 147 -21.61 -3.09 -6.53
CA SER A 147 -22.69 -3.15 -7.54
C SER A 147 -22.63 -4.35 -8.47
N SER A 148 -21.50 -5.06 -8.58
CA SER A 148 -21.25 -6.12 -9.56
C SER A 148 -20.27 -7.15 -9.01
N SER A 149 -20.78 -8.19 -8.34
CA SER A 149 -19.98 -9.21 -7.62
C SER A 149 -19.04 -10.06 -8.51
N ASP A 150 -19.25 -10.13 -9.83
CA ASP A 150 -18.62 -11.16 -10.68
C ASP A 150 -17.59 -10.61 -11.69
N LYS A 151 -17.30 -9.31 -11.71
CA LYS A 151 -16.38 -8.75 -12.71
C LYS A 151 -15.07 -8.28 -12.09
N ALA A 152 -13.95 -8.72 -12.67
CA ALA A 152 -12.64 -8.19 -12.33
C ALA A 152 -12.60 -6.66 -12.58
N ILE A 153 -12.22 -5.89 -11.56
CA ILE A 153 -12.16 -4.42 -11.63
C ILE A 153 -10.88 -4.01 -12.32
N ASN A 154 -11.01 -3.21 -13.36
CA ASN A 154 -9.89 -2.62 -14.06
C ASN A 154 -9.64 -1.18 -13.56
N TYR A 155 -8.81 -1.02 -12.54
CA TYR A 155 -8.46 0.27 -11.94
C TYR A 155 -7.81 1.25 -12.93
N THR A 156 -7.04 0.76 -13.91
CA THR A 156 -6.45 1.60 -14.96
C THR A 156 -7.53 2.27 -15.81
N ASN A 157 -8.57 1.53 -16.20
CA ASN A 157 -9.68 2.11 -16.94
C ASN A 157 -10.47 3.14 -16.12
N ILE A 158 -10.63 2.91 -14.81
CA ILE A 158 -11.25 3.87 -13.89
C ILE A 158 -10.42 5.15 -13.83
N ALA A 159 -9.11 5.03 -13.61
CA ALA A 159 -8.20 6.16 -13.57
C ALA A 159 -8.24 6.98 -14.87
N ILE A 160 -8.25 6.32 -16.04
CA ILE A 160 -8.36 7.00 -17.34
C ILE A 160 -9.69 7.75 -17.46
N LYS A 161 -10.82 7.18 -17.05
CA LYS A 161 -12.12 7.87 -17.07
C LYS A 161 -12.12 9.10 -16.17
N LEU A 162 -11.55 8.99 -14.97
CA LEU A 162 -11.42 10.12 -14.05
C LEU A 162 -10.48 11.20 -14.62
N LEU A 163 -9.37 10.83 -15.23
CA LEU A 163 -8.48 11.75 -15.94
C LEU A 163 -9.20 12.52 -17.04
N LEU A 164 -10.05 11.85 -17.82
CA LEU A 164 -10.74 12.48 -18.94
C LEU A 164 -11.83 13.49 -18.53
N GLY A 165 -12.47 13.30 -17.39
CA GLY A 165 -13.55 14.21 -16.99
C GLY A 165 -14.08 14.10 -15.59
N GLY A 166 -13.86 12.97 -14.90
CA GLY A 166 -14.47 12.68 -13.60
C GLY A 166 -13.77 13.33 -12.40
N TYR A 167 -12.47 13.59 -12.49
CA TYR A 167 -11.70 14.17 -11.39
C TYR A 167 -11.60 15.70 -11.50
N LYS A 168 -11.85 16.41 -10.39
CA LYS A 168 -11.63 17.86 -10.26
C LYS A 168 -10.27 18.11 -9.64
N LEU A 169 -9.44 18.86 -10.38
CA LEU A 169 -8.12 19.29 -9.88
C LEU A 169 -8.27 20.13 -8.62
N LYS A 170 -7.35 19.97 -7.69
CA LYS A 170 -7.35 20.64 -6.39
C LYS A 170 -6.08 21.45 -6.20
N HIS A 171 -6.13 22.35 -5.24
CA HIS A 171 -4.93 22.98 -4.69
C HIS A 171 -4.45 22.14 -3.50
N ALA A 172 -3.13 21.94 -3.40
CA ALA A 172 -2.52 21.20 -2.32
C ALA A 172 -1.43 21.98 -1.61
N THR A 173 -1.45 21.94 -0.29
CA THR A 173 -0.33 22.33 0.57
C THR A 173 0.37 21.09 1.04
N VAL A 174 1.67 20.97 0.77
CA VAL A 174 2.52 19.84 1.16
C VAL A 174 3.62 20.35 2.07
N THR A 175 3.61 19.88 3.32
CA THR A 175 4.65 20.17 4.31
C THR A 175 5.45 18.91 4.60
N VAL A 176 6.77 19.01 4.47
CA VAL A 176 7.72 17.91 4.75
C VAL A 176 8.79 18.44 5.67
N ASP A 177 8.91 17.85 6.85
CA ASP A 177 9.88 18.23 7.90
C ASP A 177 9.91 19.74 8.19
N GLY A 178 8.73 20.37 8.13
CA GLY A 178 8.53 21.80 8.37
C GLY A 178 8.65 22.69 7.14
N GLU A 179 9.13 22.20 6.00
CA GLU A 179 9.15 22.93 4.75
C GLU A 179 7.82 22.81 4.00
N THR A 180 7.15 23.92 3.77
CA THR A 180 5.85 23.98 3.11
C THR A 180 5.98 24.44 1.65
N CYS A 181 5.32 23.73 0.74
CA CYS A 181 5.15 24.11 -0.66
C CYS A 181 3.68 23.99 -1.05
N GLU A 182 3.27 24.86 -1.98
CA GLU A 182 1.92 24.87 -2.54
C GLU A 182 1.93 24.49 -4.01
N TYR A 183 0.92 23.71 -4.39
CA TYR A 183 0.80 23.16 -5.74
C TYR A 183 -0.61 23.35 -6.28
N ASP A 184 -0.72 24.01 -7.42
CA ASP A 184 -1.97 24.17 -8.14
C ASP A 184 -2.23 23.02 -9.09
N HIS A 185 -3.52 22.74 -9.34
CA HIS A 185 -3.94 21.75 -10.32
C HIS A 185 -3.35 20.35 -10.04
N VAL A 186 -3.46 19.91 -8.77
CA VAL A 186 -2.93 18.64 -8.32
C VAL A 186 -3.82 17.49 -8.77
N TRP A 187 -3.23 16.50 -9.39
CA TRP A 187 -3.84 15.23 -9.77
C TRP A 187 -3.81 14.24 -8.63
N LEU A 188 -2.64 14.06 -8.03
CA LEU A 188 -2.43 13.21 -6.87
C LEU A 188 -1.28 13.74 -6.03
N ALA A 189 -1.31 13.39 -4.73
CA ALA A 189 -0.21 13.59 -3.81
C ALA A 189 -0.07 12.31 -2.96
N SER A 190 0.99 11.57 -3.19
CA SER A 190 1.23 10.27 -2.56
C SER A 190 2.33 10.36 -1.52
N THR A 191 2.20 9.59 -0.43
CA THR A 191 3.29 9.34 0.54
C THR A 191 3.64 7.86 0.51
N MET A 192 4.89 7.52 0.21
CA MET A 192 5.32 6.19 -0.18
C MET A 192 6.39 5.64 0.76
N LYS A 193 6.18 4.42 1.28
CA LYS A 193 7.19 3.61 1.97
C LYS A 193 7.78 2.55 1.04
N GLY A 194 7.03 2.13 0.03
CA GLY A 194 7.49 1.29 -1.08
C GLY A 194 7.61 2.09 -2.38
N ARG A 195 8.12 1.46 -3.42
CA ARG A 195 8.20 2.04 -4.77
C ARG A 195 6.87 1.98 -5.53
N TYR A 196 6.01 1.01 -5.21
CA TYR A 196 4.82 0.65 -5.97
C TYR A 196 3.55 0.77 -5.15
N TYR A 197 2.46 1.14 -5.81
CA TYR A 197 1.09 0.91 -5.38
C TYR A 197 0.13 0.75 -6.58
N GLY A 198 -1.17 0.54 -6.32
CA GLY A 198 -2.22 0.53 -7.35
C GLY A 198 -2.09 -0.58 -8.39
N GLY A 199 -1.45 -1.70 -8.01
CA GLY A 199 -1.29 -2.87 -8.86
C GLY A 199 -0.16 -2.74 -9.87
N GLY A 200 0.89 -1.97 -9.59
CA GLY A 200 2.11 -1.90 -10.38
C GLY A 200 2.56 -0.54 -10.86
N LEU A 201 1.98 0.53 -10.38
CA LEU A 201 2.49 1.87 -10.64
C LEU A 201 3.73 2.13 -9.77
N MET A 202 4.88 2.37 -10.40
CA MET A 202 6.13 2.70 -9.72
C MET A 202 6.16 4.20 -9.40
N VAL A 203 5.42 4.61 -8.38
CA VAL A 203 5.20 6.02 -8.05
C VAL A 203 6.42 6.68 -7.43
N ALA A 204 7.16 5.95 -6.61
CA ALA A 204 8.36 6.46 -5.95
C ALA A 204 9.59 5.61 -6.31
N PRO A 205 10.11 5.69 -7.55
CA PRO A 205 11.17 4.79 -8.04
C PRO A 205 12.47 4.87 -7.22
N ASN A 206 12.72 6.00 -6.54
CA ASN A 206 13.90 6.22 -5.72
C ASN A 206 13.67 5.93 -4.22
N GLN A 207 12.48 5.43 -3.83
CA GLN A 207 12.23 5.07 -2.43
C GLN A 207 13.05 3.84 -2.04
N ASP A 208 13.79 3.98 -0.95
CA ASP A 208 14.45 2.88 -0.25
C ASP A 208 13.66 2.53 1.01
N ARG A 209 13.17 1.29 1.10
CA ARG A 209 12.47 0.80 2.31
C ARG A 209 13.37 0.73 3.53
N PHE A 210 14.66 0.61 3.31
CA PHE A 210 15.69 0.48 4.34
C PHE A 210 16.54 1.72 4.51
N ASP A 211 16.08 2.87 3.99
CA ASP A 211 16.70 4.18 4.21
C ASP A 211 17.16 4.32 5.67
N GLU A 212 18.40 4.76 5.88
CA GLU A 212 19.04 4.79 7.20
C GLU A 212 18.26 5.64 8.20
N GLU A 213 17.64 6.72 7.72
CA GLU A 213 16.81 7.62 8.52
C GLU A 213 15.33 7.21 8.54
N ASN A 214 14.98 6.09 7.88
CA ASN A 214 13.61 5.58 7.78
C ASN A 214 12.61 6.52 7.08
N ARG A 215 13.06 7.38 6.16
CA ARG A 215 12.23 8.39 5.49
C ARG A 215 11.21 7.77 4.54
N VAL A 216 10.18 8.54 4.23
CA VAL A 216 9.17 8.27 3.20
C VAL A 216 9.33 9.24 2.03
N SER A 217 8.96 8.81 0.83
CA SER A 217 8.92 9.67 -0.36
C SER A 217 7.55 10.28 -0.54
N ILE A 218 7.50 11.56 -0.86
CA ILE A 218 6.31 12.29 -1.25
C ILE A 218 6.40 12.55 -2.75
N VAL A 219 5.38 12.18 -3.50
CA VAL A 219 5.30 12.39 -4.95
C VAL A 219 3.99 13.10 -5.28
N ALA A 220 4.08 14.30 -5.87
CA ALA A 220 2.90 15.02 -6.32
C ALA A 220 2.95 15.23 -7.84
N LEU A 221 1.81 14.96 -8.52
CA LEU A 221 1.59 15.25 -9.93
C LEU A 221 0.68 16.49 -10.05
N TYR A 222 1.12 17.52 -10.76
CA TYR A 222 0.45 18.82 -10.78
C TYR A 222 0.64 19.61 -12.09
N LYS A 223 -0.08 20.73 -12.25
CA LYS A 223 0.05 21.73 -13.33
C LYS A 223 -0.30 21.29 -14.75
N LYS A 224 -0.27 20.03 -15.13
CA LYS A 224 -0.56 19.63 -16.52
C LYS A 224 -2.05 19.57 -16.83
N SER A 225 -2.37 19.85 -18.09
CA SER A 225 -3.69 19.62 -18.64
C SER A 225 -4.06 18.13 -18.63
N ARG A 226 -5.34 17.81 -18.74
CA ARG A 226 -5.83 16.42 -18.81
C ARG A 226 -5.14 15.60 -19.89
N LEU A 227 -5.04 16.15 -21.10
CA LEU A 227 -4.36 15.46 -22.21
C LEU A 227 -2.86 15.29 -21.93
N GLY A 228 -2.20 16.33 -21.40
CA GLY A 228 -0.78 16.26 -21.03
C GLY A 228 -0.50 15.22 -19.95
N THR A 229 -1.39 15.11 -18.96
CA THR A 229 -1.28 14.08 -17.92
C THR A 229 -1.56 12.68 -18.48
N LEU A 230 -2.60 12.52 -19.32
CA LEU A 230 -2.93 11.23 -19.93
C LEU A 230 -1.76 10.70 -20.80
N LEU A 231 -1.11 11.53 -21.58
CA LEU A 231 0.04 11.15 -22.42
C LEU A 231 1.27 10.72 -21.59
N ARG A 232 1.45 11.31 -20.40
CA ARG A 232 2.57 10.99 -19.49
C ARG A 232 2.26 9.87 -18.49
N PHE A 233 0.98 9.60 -18.25
CA PHE A 233 0.55 8.62 -17.23
C PHE A 233 1.24 7.24 -17.37
N PRO A 234 1.44 6.67 -18.59
CA PRO A 234 2.15 5.39 -18.76
C PRO A 234 3.58 5.38 -18.23
N THR A 235 4.22 6.56 -18.07
CA THR A 235 5.59 6.63 -17.51
C THR A 235 5.65 6.27 -16.04
N LEU A 236 4.52 6.31 -15.33
CA LEU A 236 4.41 5.83 -13.95
C LEU A 236 4.69 4.32 -13.82
N ASN A 237 4.36 3.52 -14.84
CA ASN A 237 4.61 2.08 -14.80
C ASN A 237 6.12 1.74 -14.71
N LYS A 238 6.97 2.63 -15.20
CA LYS A 238 8.43 2.45 -15.23
C LYS A 238 9.19 3.40 -14.29
N GLY A 239 8.47 4.23 -13.52
CA GLY A 239 9.10 5.25 -12.68
C GLY A 239 9.76 6.40 -13.46
N GLU A 240 9.49 6.53 -14.77
CA GLU A 240 10.13 7.53 -15.62
C GLU A 240 9.50 8.93 -15.50
N HIS A 241 8.35 9.03 -14.84
CA HIS A 241 7.63 10.29 -14.61
C HIS A 241 8.46 11.31 -13.82
N ILE A 242 9.35 10.88 -12.94
CA ILE A 242 10.21 11.78 -12.14
C ILE A 242 11.15 12.65 -12.98
N LYS A 243 11.32 12.35 -14.27
CA LYS A 243 12.11 13.16 -15.21
C LYS A 243 11.41 14.46 -15.63
N TYR A 244 10.11 14.58 -15.35
CA TYR A 244 9.28 15.71 -15.81
C TYR A 244 9.04 16.72 -14.69
N ASN A 245 10.05 17.56 -14.37
CA ASN A 245 10.00 18.56 -13.31
C ASN A 245 8.88 19.61 -13.47
N ASP A 246 8.31 19.74 -14.70
CA ASP A 246 7.18 20.59 -15.00
C ASP A 246 5.82 19.94 -14.68
N TRP A 247 5.81 18.70 -14.19
CA TRP A 247 4.64 17.90 -13.88
C TRP A 247 4.72 17.18 -12.54
N VAL A 248 5.92 16.83 -12.10
CA VAL A 248 6.16 16.01 -10.91
C VAL A 248 7.09 16.75 -9.95
N THR A 249 6.77 16.67 -8.67
CA THR A 249 7.72 16.97 -7.61
C THR A 249 7.90 15.76 -6.72
N THR A 250 9.11 15.59 -6.20
CA THR A 250 9.44 14.55 -5.22
C THR A 250 10.14 15.19 -4.03
N LYS A 251 9.73 14.78 -2.81
CA LYS A 251 10.39 15.14 -1.56
C LYS A 251 10.60 13.88 -0.73
N VAL A 252 11.49 13.94 0.24
CA VAL A 252 11.77 12.83 1.18
C VAL A 252 11.82 13.42 2.59
N GLY A 253 11.17 12.76 3.55
CA GLY A 253 11.16 13.24 4.93
C GLY A 253 10.53 12.26 5.91
N LYS A 254 10.46 12.66 7.19
CA LYS A 254 9.91 11.87 8.31
C LYS A 254 8.54 12.35 8.77
N LYS A 255 8.31 13.66 8.72
CA LYS A 255 7.04 14.28 9.10
C LYS A 255 6.40 14.90 7.88
N VAL A 256 5.24 14.41 7.49
CA VAL A 256 4.52 14.85 6.29
C VAL A 256 3.14 15.33 6.69
N GLU A 257 2.74 16.46 6.14
CA GLU A 257 1.35 16.92 6.16
C GLU A 257 0.94 17.29 4.74
N ILE A 258 -0.17 16.74 4.28
CA ILE A 258 -0.76 17.08 2.98
C ILE A 258 -2.20 17.54 3.20
N LYS A 259 -2.52 18.74 2.67
CA LYS A 259 -3.84 19.33 2.70
C LYS A 259 -4.32 19.62 1.29
N PHE A 260 -5.58 19.31 1.01
CA PHE A 260 -6.28 19.75 -0.19
C PHE A 260 -7.33 20.81 0.18
N ASP A 261 -7.55 21.74 -0.73
CA ASP A 261 -8.56 22.81 -0.60
C ASP A 261 -10.01 22.29 -0.60
N GLN A 262 -10.23 21.06 -1.07
CA GLN A 262 -11.52 20.39 -1.10
C GLN A 262 -11.36 18.92 -0.72
N PRO A 263 -12.36 18.33 -0.03
CA PRO A 263 -12.29 16.92 0.33
C PRO A 263 -12.26 16.01 -0.91
N CYS A 264 -11.55 14.91 -0.79
CA CYS A 264 -11.59 13.80 -1.72
C CYS A 264 -11.29 12.47 -1.02
N ALA A 265 -11.39 11.39 -1.76
CA ALA A 265 -10.98 10.10 -1.27
C ALA A 265 -9.45 9.98 -1.15
N LEU A 266 -9.02 9.20 -0.17
CA LEU A 266 -7.65 8.79 0.06
C LEU A 266 -7.63 7.28 0.15
N GLN A 267 -6.58 6.63 -0.33
CA GLN A 267 -6.35 5.20 -0.10
C GLN A 267 -5.09 4.98 0.75
N ILE A 268 -5.12 3.95 1.61
CA ILE A 268 -3.99 3.48 2.43
C ILE A 268 -3.79 2.01 2.10
N ASP A 269 -2.72 1.66 1.39
CA ASP A 269 -2.45 0.29 0.91
C ASP A 269 -3.67 -0.39 0.24
N GLY A 270 -4.48 0.41 -0.49
CA GLY A 270 -5.66 -0.03 -1.21
C GLY A 270 -7.00 0.14 -0.47
N GLU A 271 -7.02 0.49 0.81
CA GLU A 271 -8.25 0.76 1.57
C GLU A 271 -8.63 2.24 1.51
N VAL A 272 -9.90 2.52 1.26
CA VAL A 272 -10.40 3.87 1.01
C VAL A 272 -10.86 4.56 2.29
N VAL A 273 -10.43 5.82 2.44
CA VAL A 273 -10.96 6.76 3.45
C VAL A 273 -11.63 7.92 2.71
N LEU A 274 -12.89 8.17 3.03
CA LEU A 274 -13.71 9.19 2.35
C LEU A 274 -13.60 10.56 3.04
N ASN A 275 -13.94 11.61 2.27
CA ASN A 275 -14.07 13.00 2.77
C ASN A 275 -12.81 13.52 3.48
N VAL A 276 -11.64 13.18 2.97
CA VAL A 276 -10.36 13.64 3.51
C VAL A 276 -10.03 15.02 2.98
N THR A 277 -9.72 15.97 3.86
CA THR A 277 -9.17 17.30 3.52
C THR A 277 -7.69 17.39 3.86
N SER A 278 -7.21 16.60 4.82
CA SER A 278 -5.80 16.55 5.20
C SER A 278 -5.47 15.23 5.88
N TYR A 279 -4.18 14.88 5.83
CA TYR A 279 -3.61 13.83 6.65
C TYR A 279 -2.19 14.20 7.07
N THR A 280 -1.72 13.55 8.12
CA THR A 280 -0.31 13.62 8.52
C THR A 280 0.31 12.24 8.53
N VAL A 281 1.61 12.19 8.29
CA VAL A 281 2.42 10.97 8.45
C VAL A 281 3.58 11.28 9.37
N GLU A 282 3.82 10.38 10.29
CA GLU A 282 5.03 10.36 11.08
C GLU A 282 5.74 9.01 10.93
N VAL A 283 7.04 9.07 10.95
CA VAL A 283 7.89 7.88 10.85
C VAL A 283 8.56 7.66 12.19
N PRO A 284 8.35 6.48 12.83
CA PRO A 284 9.04 6.14 14.06
C PRO A 284 10.57 6.19 13.89
N GLU A 285 11.27 6.58 14.95
CA GLU A 285 12.73 6.46 15.00
C GLU A 285 13.13 4.98 14.99
N LYS A 286 14.29 4.68 14.40
CA LYS A 286 14.84 3.31 14.38
C LYS A 286 15.39 2.92 15.76
#